data_3cd2a3c21d5b8e98422f5cb9335f81ad
#
_entry.id   3cd2a3c21d5b8e98422f5cb9335f81ad
#
_cell.length_a   1.000
_cell.length_b   1.000
_cell.length_c   1.000
_cell.angle_alpha   90.00
_cell.angle_beta   90.00
_cell.angle_gamma   90.00
#
_symmetry.space_group_name_H-M   'P 1'
#
loop_
_entity.id
_entity.type
_entity.pdbx_description
1 polymer ?
#
loop_
_entity_poly.entity_id
_entity_poly.type
_entity_poly.pdbx_seq_one_letter_code
_entity_poly.pdbx_strand_id
1 'polypeptide(L)'
;MNQKEVEQLLSIILDYGRECEWIEFKDSNAGEIGEYISALANSATLYDKEEAYFVFGIDDKTKEIKGTNLNFTDKDEIRLRSLLDPKIDFCSYNLIKNEKKIIIFVIESAKQYPIKYRNEAYIRINSCKTKLSKHADKEKKLWLKISNQKFETTVARKCNDEEEILSLLDYSNFYRLLKIPIANNKTEIIEKLTEYKLIRRKNGKFCITNLGAILFSYDLNNFDSLQRKAIRVVMYQGKNKVAASKFDEIFAEGYAISFEQVIKIIELNLPVNEVLSNTIREEKKLYPMIAIREFVANALIHQDFLISGSGPMIEIYEDRIEITNPGVPLI
;
A
#
# COMPACT_ATOMS: atom_id res chain seq x y z
N MET A 1 -20.54 -1.26 3.69
CA MET A 1 -21.25 -0.02 4.11
C MET A 1 -22.66 -0.40 4.51
N ASN A 2 -23.19 0.18 5.59
CA ASN A 2 -24.62 0.01 5.94
C ASN A 2 -25.51 0.90 5.06
N GLN A 3 -26.84 0.72 5.12
CA GLN A 3 -27.76 1.42 4.22
C GLN A 3 -27.70 2.96 4.34
N LYS A 4 -27.53 3.49 5.57
CA LYS A 4 -27.36 4.92 5.80
C LYS A 4 -26.09 5.49 5.17
N GLU A 5 -24.99 4.76 5.25
CA GLU A 5 -23.71 5.15 4.64
C GLU A 5 -23.81 5.19 3.12
N VAL A 6 -24.54 4.23 2.51
CA VAL A 6 -24.77 4.20 1.06
C VAL A 6 -25.66 5.38 0.63
N GLU A 7 -26.68 5.74 1.41
CA GLU A 7 -27.50 6.92 1.16
C GLU A 7 -26.71 8.22 1.25
N GLN A 8 -25.86 8.35 2.25
CA GLN A 8 -24.95 9.51 2.39
C GLN A 8 -23.98 9.59 1.21
N LEU A 9 -23.40 8.45 0.80
CA LEU A 9 -22.52 8.39 -0.37
C LEU A 9 -23.26 8.85 -1.62
N LEU A 10 -24.50 8.37 -1.85
CA LEU A 10 -25.31 8.80 -2.98
C LEU A 10 -25.55 10.32 -2.96
N SER A 11 -25.85 10.89 -1.79
CA SER A 11 -26.02 12.34 -1.67
C SER A 11 -24.74 13.10 -2.05
N ILE A 12 -23.60 12.66 -1.57
CA ILE A 12 -22.30 13.25 -1.91
C ILE A 12 -22.04 13.16 -3.43
N ILE A 13 -22.32 12.02 -4.05
CA ILE A 13 -22.16 11.84 -5.51
C ILE A 13 -23.07 12.78 -6.30
N LEU A 14 -24.31 12.93 -5.86
CA LEU A 14 -25.29 13.82 -6.51
C LEU A 14 -24.95 15.30 -6.34
N ASP A 15 -24.35 15.69 -5.23
CA ASP A 15 -23.92 17.07 -4.97
C ASP A 15 -22.82 17.57 -5.95
N TYR A 16 -22.09 16.65 -6.61
CA TYR A 16 -21.20 17.03 -7.74
C TYR A 16 -22.01 17.60 -8.94
N GLY A 17 -23.30 17.37 -9.01
CA GLY A 17 -24.26 18.01 -9.94
C GLY A 17 -24.12 17.61 -11.40
N ARG A 18 -23.02 17.00 -11.82
CA ARG A 18 -22.76 16.58 -13.22
C ARG A 18 -21.86 15.36 -13.28
N GLU A 19 -21.90 14.67 -14.42
CA GLU A 19 -20.86 13.68 -14.75
C GLU A 19 -19.50 14.36 -14.83
N CYS A 20 -18.50 13.62 -14.38
CA CYS A 20 -17.11 14.01 -14.52
C CYS A 20 -16.28 12.75 -14.81
N GLU A 21 -14.98 12.91 -14.97
CA GLU A 21 -14.14 11.81 -15.39
C GLU A 21 -14.07 10.64 -14.39
N TRP A 22 -14.47 10.87 -13.13
CA TRP A 22 -14.50 9.83 -12.07
C TRP A 22 -15.92 9.54 -11.56
N ILE A 23 -16.97 10.10 -12.18
CA ILE A 23 -18.39 9.80 -11.88
C ILE A 23 -19.15 9.57 -13.17
N GLU A 24 -19.83 8.43 -13.26
CA GLU A 24 -20.72 8.07 -14.37
C GLU A 24 -22.10 7.70 -13.86
N PHE A 25 -23.14 8.16 -14.54
CA PHE A 25 -24.53 7.78 -14.30
C PHE A 25 -25.10 7.04 -15.50
N LYS A 26 -25.86 5.99 -15.23
CA LYS A 26 -26.63 5.26 -16.26
C LYS A 26 -28.02 4.91 -15.72
N ASP A 27 -29.00 5.05 -16.58
CA ASP A 27 -30.39 4.67 -16.23
C ASP A 27 -30.58 3.14 -16.23
N SER A 28 -30.18 2.42 -17.27
CA SER A 28 -30.50 0.99 -17.39
C SER A 28 -29.37 0.11 -17.92
N ASN A 29 -28.75 0.42 -19.03
CA ASN A 29 -27.76 -0.44 -19.66
C ASN A 29 -26.49 0.33 -20.02
N ALA A 30 -25.33 -0.20 -19.62
CA ALA A 30 -24.04 0.45 -19.82
C ALA A 30 -23.15 -0.27 -20.84
N GLY A 31 -23.61 -1.33 -21.48
CA GLY A 31 -22.74 -2.18 -22.28
C GLY A 31 -21.73 -2.92 -21.38
N GLU A 32 -20.44 -2.87 -21.71
CA GLU A 32 -19.41 -3.57 -20.98
C GLU A 32 -18.99 -2.80 -19.70
N ILE A 33 -19.51 -3.22 -18.53
CA ILE A 33 -19.21 -2.63 -17.21
C ILE A 33 -17.69 -2.57 -16.96
N GLY A 34 -16.93 -3.57 -17.38
CA GLY A 34 -15.48 -3.63 -17.20
C GLY A 34 -14.70 -2.50 -17.88
N GLU A 35 -15.16 -2.05 -19.06
CA GLU A 35 -14.56 -0.89 -19.71
C GLU A 35 -14.78 0.39 -18.90
N TYR A 36 -15.95 0.55 -18.27
CA TYR A 36 -16.23 1.69 -17.38
C TYR A 36 -15.41 1.61 -16.11
N ILE A 37 -15.24 0.42 -15.51
CA ILE A 37 -14.38 0.26 -14.34
C ILE A 37 -12.94 0.65 -14.69
N SER A 38 -12.39 0.17 -15.80
CA SER A 38 -11.07 0.56 -16.29
C SER A 38 -10.99 2.07 -16.49
N ALA A 39 -11.95 2.66 -17.21
CA ALA A 39 -11.96 4.07 -17.52
C ALA A 39 -12.05 4.96 -16.27
N LEU A 40 -12.93 4.63 -15.35
CA LEU A 40 -13.17 5.38 -14.12
C LEU A 40 -11.96 5.28 -13.17
N ALA A 41 -11.39 4.07 -13.00
CA ALA A 41 -10.20 3.88 -12.17
C ALA A 41 -8.99 4.68 -12.67
N ASN A 42 -8.71 4.62 -13.97
CA ASN A 42 -7.61 5.35 -14.59
C ASN A 42 -7.84 6.87 -14.54
N SER A 43 -9.07 7.31 -14.77
CA SER A 43 -9.41 8.73 -14.69
C SER A 43 -9.37 9.24 -13.26
N ALA A 44 -9.80 8.47 -12.26
CA ALA A 44 -9.65 8.86 -10.86
C ALA A 44 -8.19 9.20 -10.54
N THR A 45 -7.23 8.37 -10.97
CA THR A 45 -5.81 8.64 -10.80
C THR A 45 -5.37 9.91 -11.53
N LEU A 46 -5.83 10.15 -12.76
CA LEU A 46 -5.50 11.36 -13.51
C LEU A 46 -5.95 12.64 -12.81
N TYR A 47 -7.05 12.59 -12.06
CA TYR A 47 -7.65 13.72 -11.36
C TYR A 47 -7.42 13.71 -9.84
N ASP A 48 -6.43 12.93 -9.35
CA ASP A 48 -6.05 12.82 -7.93
C ASP A 48 -7.21 12.44 -7.01
N LYS A 49 -8.09 11.56 -7.50
CA LYS A 49 -9.17 10.99 -6.72
C LYS A 49 -8.78 9.60 -6.23
N GLU A 50 -9.14 9.28 -5.00
CA GLU A 50 -8.89 7.94 -4.45
C GLU A 50 -9.87 6.90 -4.99
N GLU A 51 -11.08 7.34 -5.37
CA GLU A 51 -12.18 6.51 -5.82
C GLU A 51 -12.94 7.15 -6.97
N ALA A 52 -13.56 6.32 -7.75
CA ALA A 52 -14.50 6.68 -8.78
C ALA A 52 -15.86 5.98 -8.54
N TYR A 53 -16.89 6.52 -9.11
CA TYR A 53 -18.27 6.06 -8.89
C TYR A 53 -18.97 5.78 -10.21
N PHE A 54 -19.61 4.61 -10.27
CA PHE A 54 -20.49 4.25 -11.38
C PHE A 54 -21.87 3.93 -10.83
N VAL A 55 -22.85 4.73 -11.18
CA VAL A 55 -24.17 4.68 -10.57
C VAL A 55 -25.22 4.32 -11.62
N PHE A 56 -25.96 3.26 -11.36
CA PHE A 56 -27.10 2.81 -12.17
C PHE A 56 -28.41 3.21 -11.52
N GLY A 57 -29.38 3.54 -12.35
CA GLY A 57 -30.74 3.91 -11.93
C GLY A 57 -30.93 5.41 -11.75
N ILE A 58 -30.00 6.22 -12.24
CA ILE A 58 -30.08 7.67 -12.23
C ILE A 58 -29.85 8.21 -13.64
N ASP A 59 -30.72 9.14 -14.04
CA ASP A 59 -30.64 9.84 -15.32
C ASP A 59 -29.36 10.72 -15.35
N ASP A 60 -28.60 10.64 -16.42
CA ASP A 60 -27.34 11.36 -16.57
C ASP A 60 -27.50 12.89 -16.66
N LYS A 61 -28.64 13.37 -17.17
CA LYS A 61 -28.91 14.80 -17.38
C LYS A 61 -29.70 15.43 -16.24
N THR A 62 -30.84 14.80 -15.86
CA THR A 62 -31.74 15.38 -14.86
C THR A 62 -31.35 15.02 -13.44
N LYS A 63 -30.51 13.98 -13.26
CA LYS A 63 -30.17 13.37 -11.95
C LYS A 63 -31.37 12.81 -11.20
N GLU A 64 -32.48 12.61 -11.91
CA GLU A 64 -33.65 11.98 -11.34
C GLU A 64 -33.47 10.47 -11.16
N ILE A 65 -34.02 9.95 -10.08
CA ILE A 65 -34.00 8.51 -9.81
C ILE A 65 -35.02 7.83 -10.72
N LYS A 66 -34.53 7.13 -11.74
CA LYS A 66 -35.35 6.33 -12.65
C LYS A 66 -35.47 4.87 -12.20
N GLY A 67 -34.48 4.39 -11.47
CA GLY A 67 -34.35 2.98 -11.10
C GLY A 67 -33.67 2.16 -12.21
N THR A 68 -33.12 1.00 -11.83
CA THR A 68 -32.47 0.08 -12.77
C THR A 68 -32.97 -1.35 -12.62
N ASN A 69 -33.07 -2.05 -13.75
CA ASN A 69 -33.34 -3.49 -13.81
C ASN A 69 -32.00 -4.31 -13.82
N LEU A 70 -30.88 -3.67 -13.70
CA LEU A 70 -29.57 -4.37 -13.64
C LEU A 70 -29.59 -5.36 -12.47
N ASN A 71 -29.30 -6.63 -12.77
CA ASN A 71 -29.05 -7.64 -11.77
C ASN A 71 -27.55 -8.00 -11.79
N PHE A 72 -26.79 -7.40 -10.88
CA PHE A 72 -25.38 -7.67 -10.73
C PHE A 72 -25.18 -8.61 -9.54
N THR A 73 -24.66 -9.80 -9.81
CA THR A 73 -24.50 -10.89 -8.85
C THR A 73 -23.02 -11.12 -8.50
N ASP A 74 -22.76 -11.88 -7.43
CA ASP A 74 -21.39 -12.27 -7.05
C ASP A 74 -20.66 -13.01 -8.18
N LYS A 75 -21.39 -13.78 -9.01
CA LYS A 75 -20.81 -14.44 -10.19
C LYS A 75 -20.34 -13.42 -11.23
N ASP A 76 -21.11 -12.36 -11.44
CA ASP A 76 -20.74 -11.28 -12.36
C ASP A 76 -19.51 -10.53 -11.83
N GLU A 77 -19.44 -10.31 -10.51
CA GLU A 77 -18.29 -9.68 -9.87
C GLU A 77 -17.02 -10.53 -10.06
N ILE A 78 -17.07 -11.83 -9.76
CA ILE A 78 -15.92 -12.74 -9.93
C ILE A 78 -15.47 -12.76 -11.39
N ARG A 79 -16.39 -12.89 -12.34
CA ARG A 79 -16.09 -12.85 -13.77
C ARG A 79 -15.44 -11.52 -14.17
N LEU A 80 -15.97 -10.42 -13.69
CA LEU A 80 -15.49 -9.08 -14.03
C LEU A 80 -14.07 -8.87 -13.49
N ARG A 81 -13.81 -9.27 -12.23
CA ARG A 81 -12.48 -9.23 -11.62
C ARG A 81 -11.45 -10.06 -12.39
N SER A 82 -11.85 -11.20 -12.98
CA SER A 82 -10.94 -12.04 -13.77
C SER A 82 -10.54 -11.42 -15.11
N LEU A 83 -11.31 -10.45 -15.62
CA LEU A 83 -11.07 -9.76 -16.90
C LEU A 83 -10.35 -8.41 -16.72
N LEU A 84 -10.12 -7.98 -15.47
CA LEU A 84 -9.39 -6.75 -15.13
C LEU A 84 -7.92 -7.09 -14.81
N ASP A 85 -7.00 -6.32 -15.38
CA ASP A 85 -5.57 -6.45 -15.18
C ASP A 85 -4.90 -5.07 -15.02
N PRO A 86 -4.17 -4.81 -13.93
CA PRO A 86 -4.13 -5.62 -12.70
C PRO A 86 -5.49 -5.70 -12.02
N LYS A 87 -5.64 -6.69 -11.14
CA LYS A 87 -6.85 -6.80 -10.31
C LYS A 87 -7.02 -5.53 -9.47
N ILE A 88 -8.21 -4.95 -9.54
CA ILE A 88 -8.57 -3.75 -8.81
C ILE A 88 -9.71 -4.03 -7.85
N ASP A 89 -9.68 -3.38 -6.70
CA ASP A 89 -10.78 -3.44 -5.75
C ASP A 89 -11.92 -2.53 -6.18
N PHE A 90 -13.10 -3.11 -6.26
CA PHE A 90 -14.36 -2.39 -6.37
C PHE A 90 -15.44 -3.11 -5.56
N CYS A 91 -16.44 -2.36 -5.12
CA CYS A 91 -17.60 -2.89 -4.40
C CYS A 91 -18.88 -2.38 -5.08
N SER A 92 -19.90 -3.21 -5.08
CA SER A 92 -21.24 -2.80 -5.54
C SER A 92 -22.21 -2.73 -4.35
N TYR A 93 -22.99 -1.67 -4.27
CA TYR A 93 -24.00 -1.46 -3.24
C TYR A 93 -25.37 -1.29 -3.88
N ASN A 94 -26.35 -2.05 -3.39
CA ASN A 94 -27.74 -1.92 -3.79
C ASN A 94 -28.45 -0.98 -2.80
N LEU A 95 -29.18 0.00 -3.32
CA LEU A 95 -29.99 0.93 -2.56
C LEU A 95 -31.41 0.96 -3.16
N ILE A 96 -32.42 0.93 -2.31
CA ILE A 96 -33.80 1.19 -2.71
C ILE A 96 -34.22 2.56 -2.19
N LYS A 97 -34.50 3.48 -3.09
CA LYS A 97 -34.99 4.82 -2.76
C LYS A 97 -36.20 5.16 -3.61
N ASN A 98 -37.30 5.61 -2.98
CA ASN A 98 -38.60 5.86 -3.63
C ASN A 98 -39.08 4.64 -4.44
N GLU A 99 -38.97 3.45 -3.86
CA GLU A 99 -39.35 2.16 -4.50
C GLU A 99 -38.55 1.82 -5.77
N LYS A 100 -37.47 2.55 -6.04
CA LYS A 100 -36.62 2.37 -7.21
C LYS A 100 -35.27 1.85 -6.81
N LYS A 101 -34.78 0.84 -7.53
CA LYS A 101 -33.44 0.24 -7.29
C LYS A 101 -32.33 1.10 -7.90
N ILE A 102 -31.31 1.36 -7.12
CA ILE A 102 -30.08 2.03 -7.52
C ILE A 102 -28.91 1.08 -7.22
N ILE A 103 -27.93 1.01 -8.09
CA ILE A 103 -26.69 0.29 -7.83
C ILE A 103 -25.53 1.27 -7.93
N ILE A 104 -24.68 1.30 -6.90
CA ILE A 104 -23.51 2.15 -6.84
C ILE A 104 -22.28 1.27 -6.83
N PHE A 105 -21.43 1.38 -7.85
CA PHE A 105 -20.07 0.82 -7.83
C PHE A 105 -19.12 1.87 -7.28
N VAL A 106 -18.39 1.51 -6.25
CA VAL A 106 -17.26 2.27 -5.71
C VAL A 106 -16.00 1.59 -6.22
N ILE A 107 -15.21 2.29 -7.01
CA ILE A 107 -14.08 1.75 -7.76
C ILE A 107 -12.82 2.45 -7.26
N GLU A 108 -11.80 1.71 -6.82
CA GLU A 108 -10.53 2.30 -6.43
C GLU A 108 -9.79 2.90 -7.64
N SER A 109 -8.98 3.94 -7.42
CA SER A 109 -8.11 4.50 -8.45
C SER A 109 -6.97 3.53 -8.80
N ALA A 110 -6.46 3.62 -10.03
CA ALA A 110 -5.29 2.87 -10.48
C ALA A 110 -4.06 3.28 -9.66
N LYS A 111 -3.29 2.30 -9.11
CA LYS A 111 -2.19 2.57 -8.17
C LYS A 111 -0.80 2.25 -8.72
N GLN A 112 -0.60 1.09 -9.32
CA GLN A 112 0.70 0.62 -9.78
C GLN A 112 0.81 0.60 -11.29
N TYR A 113 -0.28 0.26 -11.96
CA TYR A 113 -0.39 0.17 -13.41
C TYR A 113 -1.75 0.71 -13.86
N PRO A 114 -1.87 1.20 -15.12
CA PRO A 114 -3.16 1.48 -15.71
C PRO A 114 -4.04 0.23 -15.70
N ILE A 115 -5.28 0.35 -15.26
CA ILE A 115 -6.23 -0.76 -15.24
C ILE A 115 -6.69 -1.05 -16.67
N LYS A 116 -6.58 -2.30 -17.07
CA LYS A 116 -7.05 -2.80 -18.37
C LYS A 116 -8.27 -3.71 -18.17
N TYR A 117 -9.15 -3.67 -19.14
CA TYR A 117 -10.22 -4.65 -19.29
C TYR A 117 -10.01 -5.39 -20.62
N ARG A 118 -9.89 -6.73 -20.59
CA ARG A 118 -9.56 -7.56 -21.76
C ARG A 118 -8.34 -7.01 -22.53
N ASN A 119 -7.25 -6.73 -21.81
CA ASN A 119 -5.98 -6.21 -22.34
C ASN A 119 -6.01 -4.77 -22.89
N GLU A 120 -7.14 -4.06 -22.84
CA GLU A 120 -7.23 -2.66 -23.29
C GLU A 120 -7.49 -1.73 -22.11
N ALA A 121 -6.73 -0.64 -22.00
CA ALA A 121 -6.93 0.39 -21.00
C ALA A 121 -7.87 1.48 -21.52
N TYR A 122 -8.77 1.92 -20.66
CA TYR A 122 -9.74 2.98 -20.98
C TYR A 122 -9.56 4.18 -20.05
N ILE A 123 -9.94 5.34 -20.52
CA ILE A 123 -10.08 6.58 -19.75
C ILE A 123 -11.39 7.29 -20.09
N ARG A 124 -11.77 8.26 -19.26
CA ARG A 124 -12.85 9.18 -19.61
C ARG A 124 -12.26 10.54 -19.99
N ILE A 125 -12.83 11.11 -21.01
CA ILE A 125 -12.59 12.50 -21.41
C ILE A 125 -13.94 13.17 -21.44
N ASN A 126 -14.17 14.09 -20.52
CA ASN A 126 -15.48 14.63 -20.21
C ASN A 126 -16.45 13.47 -19.85
N SER A 127 -17.56 13.33 -20.57
CA SER A 127 -18.54 12.25 -20.40
C SER A 127 -18.28 11.02 -21.28
N CYS A 128 -17.25 11.02 -22.12
CA CYS A 128 -17.02 9.95 -23.09
C CYS A 128 -15.94 8.95 -22.61
N LYS A 129 -16.27 7.67 -22.64
CA LYS A 129 -15.32 6.57 -22.47
C LYS A 129 -14.53 6.38 -23.76
N THR A 130 -13.19 6.32 -23.68
CA THR A 130 -12.30 6.14 -24.83
C THR A 130 -11.10 5.26 -24.45
N LYS A 131 -10.45 4.67 -25.44
CA LYS A 131 -9.21 3.90 -25.23
C LYS A 131 -8.07 4.83 -24.86
N LEU A 132 -7.28 4.45 -23.84
CA LEU A 132 -6.12 5.20 -23.37
C LEU A 132 -5.06 5.33 -24.48
N SER A 133 -4.85 4.29 -25.27
CA SER A 133 -3.91 4.23 -26.38
C SER A 133 -4.12 5.32 -27.48
N LYS A 134 -5.33 5.92 -27.54
CA LYS A 134 -5.62 7.03 -28.45
C LYS A 134 -5.19 8.40 -27.91
N HIS A 135 -4.70 8.48 -26.68
CA HIS A 135 -4.41 9.73 -25.97
C HIS A 135 -3.04 9.67 -25.28
N ALA A 136 -1.97 9.72 -26.05
CA ALA A 136 -0.59 9.55 -25.58
C ALA A 136 -0.19 10.54 -24.47
N ASP A 137 -0.71 11.77 -24.50
CA ASP A 137 -0.51 12.78 -23.45
C ASP A 137 -1.11 12.35 -22.10
N LYS A 138 -2.32 11.80 -22.14
CA LYS A 138 -3.03 11.27 -20.96
C LYS A 138 -2.36 10.02 -20.43
N GLU A 139 -1.93 9.14 -21.33
CA GLU A 139 -1.20 7.94 -20.96
C GLU A 139 0.11 8.28 -20.23
N LYS A 140 0.92 9.18 -20.80
CA LYS A 140 2.13 9.68 -20.15
C LYS A 140 1.83 10.29 -18.77
N LYS A 141 0.78 11.13 -18.69
CA LYS A 141 0.38 11.76 -17.43
C LYS A 141 -0.09 10.72 -16.41
N LEU A 142 -0.82 9.69 -16.83
CA LEU A 142 -1.28 8.60 -15.95
C LEU A 142 -0.09 7.84 -15.37
N TRP A 143 0.87 7.46 -16.20
CA TRP A 143 2.10 6.80 -15.75
C TRP A 143 2.90 7.65 -14.78
N LEU A 144 3.06 8.95 -15.04
CA LEU A 144 3.72 9.87 -14.12
C LEU A 144 3.00 9.96 -12.78
N LYS A 145 1.66 9.98 -12.78
CA LYS A 145 0.88 10.01 -11.53
C LYS A 145 0.97 8.70 -10.76
N ILE A 146 0.94 7.58 -11.45
CA ILE A 146 1.10 6.25 -10.84
C ILE A 146 2.51 6.14 -10.22
N SER A 147 3.56 6.49 -10.96
CA SER A 147 4.94 6.41 -10.46
C SER A 147 5.23 7.38 -9.32
N ASN A 148 4.49 8.49 -9.22
CA ASN A 148 4.61 9.45 -8.14
C ASN A 148 3.75 9.09 -6.90
N GLN A 149 2.98 8.01 -6.94
CA GLN A 149 2.27 7.55 -5.73
C GLN A 149 3.30 7.05 -4.72
N LYS A 150 3.33 7.71 -3.57
CA LYS A 150 4.21 7.29 -2.47
C LYS A 150 3.70 5.97 -1.91
N PHE A 151 4.54 4.94 -2.01
CA PHE A 151 4.26 3.61 -1.47
C PHE A 151 3.78 3.69 -0.02
N GLU A 152 4.41 4.53 0.79
CA GLU A 152 4.17 4.69 2.21
C GLU A 152 2.73 5.09 2.53
N THR A 153 2.09 5.87 1.65
CA THR A 153 0.72 6.38 1.87
C THR A 153 -0.36 5.42 1.40
N THR A 154 -0.01 4.37 0.67
CA THR A 154 -0.99 3.37 0.22
C THR A 154 -1.44 2.48 1.37
N VAL A 155 -2.62 1.86 1.22
CA VAL A 155 -3.20 0.96 2.23
C VAL A 155 -2.50 -0.39 2.17
N ALA A 156 -1.93 -0.81 3.29
CA ALA A 156 -1.38 -2.15 3.48
C ALA A 156 -2.48 -3.14 3.86
N ARG A 157 -3.42 -2.71 4.74
CA ARG A 157 -4.52 -3.57 5.20
C ARG A 157 -5.72 -2.73 5.63
N LYS A 158 -6.93 -3.20 5.28
CA LYS A 158 -8.20 -2.67 5.80
C LYS A 158 -8.53 -3.41 7.08
N CYS A 159 -8.87 -2.69 8.14
CA CYS A 159 -9.21 -3.23 9.44
C CYS A 159 -10.70 -3.01 9.75
N ASN A 160 -11.30 -3.92 10.49
CA ASN A 160 -12.70 -3.85 10.86
C ASN A 160 -12.94 -2.86 12.02
N ASP A 161 -12.02 -2.84 12.97
CA ASP A 161 -12.11 -2.03 14.19
C ASP A 161 -10.73 -1.57 14.69
N GLU A 162 -10.72 -0.85 15.79
CA GLU A 162 -9.52 -0.34 16.46
C GLU A 162 -8.69 -1.46 17.10
N GLU A 163 -9.34 -2.54 17.56
CA GLU A 163 -8.66 -3.66 18.20
C GLU A 163 -7.79 -4.42 17.21
N GLU A 164 -8.30 -4.64 15.99
CA GLU A 164 -7.52 -5.25 14.91
C GLU A 164 -6.26 -4.43 14.60
N ILE A 165 -6.34 -3.09 14.57
CA ILE A 165 -5.18 -2.24 14.35
C ILE A 165 -4.15 -2.41 15.46
N LEU A 166 -4.58 -2.33 16.72
CA LEU A 166 -3.70 -2.43 17.88
C LEU A 166 -3.09 -3.83 18.05
N SER A 167 -3.73 -4.86 17.50
CA SER A 167 -3.18 -6.23 17.45
C SER A 167 -2.11 -6.42 16.37
N LEU A 168 -2.11 -5.56 15.34
CA LEU A 168 -1.18 -5.65 14.20
C LEU A 168 0.00 -4.70 14.31
N LEU A 169 -0.16 -3.57 15.02
CA LEU A 169 0.87 -2.53 15.14
C LEU A 169 1.37 -2.39 16.59
N ASP A 170 2.68 -2.38 16.77
CA ASP A 170 3.33 -2.10 18.04
C ASP A 170 3.33 -0.59 18.33
N TYR A 171 2.18 -0.13 18.80
CA TYR A 171 2.03 1.26 19.22
C TYR A 171 2.89 1.60 20.44
N SER A 172 3.24 0.63 21.30
CA SER A 172 4.07 0.85 22.48
C SER A 172 5.48 1.29 22.06
N ASN A 173 6.08 0.61 21.08
CA ASN A 173 7.36 1.02 20.50
C ASN A 173 7.28 2.35 19.75
N PHE A 174 6.16 2.65 19.07
CA PHE A 174 5.94 3.97 18.47
C PHE A 174 6.04 5.08 19.50
N TYR A 175 5.32 4.98 20.62
CA TYR A 175 5.38 5.98 21.70
C TYR A 175 6.77 6.08 22.32
N ARG A 176 7.42 4.94 22.57
CA ARG A 176 8.78 4.86 23.12
C ARG A 176 9.81 5.56 22.24
N LEU A 177 9.78 5.34 20.93
CA LEU A 177 10.71 5.94 19.97
C LEU A 177 10.51 7.45 19.84
N LEU A 178 9.28 7.93 19.91
CA LEU A 178 8.98 9.36 19.91
C LEU A 178 9.22 10.04 21.28
N LYS A 179 9.52 9.26 22.33
CA LYS A 179 9.72 9.74 23.70
C LYS A 179 8.50 10.52 24.23
N ILE A 180 7.32 10.08 23.90
CA ILE A 180 6.04 10.65 24.38
C ILE A 180 5.30 9.63 25.25
N PRO A 181 4.52 10.07 26.26
CA PRO A 181 3.74 9.17 27.09
C PRO A 181 2.68 8.43 26.25
N ILE A 182 2.46 7.15 26.57
CA ILE A 182 1.38 6.37 25.95
C ILE A 182 0.04 6.98 26.34
N ALA A 183 -0.86 7.15 25.37
CA ALA A 183 -2.20 7.66 25.61
C ALA A 183 -3.03 6.71 26.50
N ASN A 184 -3.98 7.28 27.26
CA ASN A 184 -4.71 6.54 28.27
C ASN A 184 -5.83 5.64 27.72
N ASN A 185 -6.29 5.90 26.49
CA ASN A 185 -7.37 5.15 25.86
C ASN A 185 -7.07 4.82 24.40
N LYS A 186 -7.78 3.80 23.87
CA LYS A 186 -7.61 3.31 22.49
C LYS A 186 -7.84 4.41 21.45
N THR A 187 -8.86 5.23 21.63
CA THR A 187 -9.22 6.27 20.65
C THR A 187 -8.12 7.31 20.50
N GLU A 188 -7.52 7.76 21.58
CA GLU A 188 -6.36 8.68 21.53
C GLU A 188 -5.14 8.03 20.84
N ILE A 189 -4.91 6.73 21.07
CA ILE A 189 -3.84 5.98 20.36
C ILE A 189 -4.11 6.01 18.86
N ILE A 190 -5.34 5.70 18.44
CA ILE A 190 -5.75 5.70 17.03
C ILE A 190 -5.64 7.09 16.40
N GLU A 191 -6.06 8.14 17.11
CA GLU A 191 -5.90 9.52 16.66
C GLU A 191 -4.43 9.87 16.46
N LYS A 192 -3.56 9.46 17.39
CA LYS A 192 -2.12 9.73 17.30
C LYS A 192 -1.48 8.98 16.12
N LEU A 193 -1.80 7.71 15.95
CA LEU A 193 -1.34 6.93 14.78
C LEU A 193 -1.83 7.53 13.45
N THR A 194 -3.04 8.13 13.44
CA THR A 194 -3.60 8.83 12.28
C THR A 194 -2.85 10.13 11.99
N GLU A 195 -2.53 10.92 13.00
CA GLU A 195 -1.72 12.14 12.89
C GLU A 195 -0.37 11.88 12.21
N TYR A 196 0.28 10.77 12.58
CA TYR A 196 1.55 10.33 12.00
C TYR A 196 1.39 9.56 10.68
N LYS A 197 0.17 9.47 10.14
CA LYS A 197 -0.13 8.78 8.87
C LYS A 197 0.18 7.29 8.85
N LEU A 198 0.33 6.66 10.00
CA LEU A 198 0.54 5.22 10.14
C LEU A 198 -0.74 4.45 9.86
N ILE A 199 -1.87 5.08 10.14
CA ILE A 199 -3.22 4.63 9.78
C ILE A 199 -4.00 5.76 9.15
N ARG A 200 -5.08 5.43 8.46
CA ARG A 200 -6.04 6.40 7.92
C ARG A 200 -7.45 5.84 7.93
N ARG A 201 -8.45 6.71 7.88
CA ARG A 201 -9.83 6.30 7.64
C ARG A 201 -10.13 6.38 6.15
N LYS A 202 -10.76 5.32 5.62
CA LYS A 202 -11.25 5.26 4.24
C LYS A 202 -12.64 4.62 4.25
N ASN A 203 -13.64 5.32 3.72
CA ASN A 203 -15.04 4.84 3.66
C ASN A 203 -15.59 4.36 5.00
N GLY A 204 -15.32 5.12 6.07
CA GLY A 204 -15.74 4.77 7.42
C GLY A 204 -14.94 3.65 8.10
N LYS A 205 -14.04 2.97 7.38
CA LYS A 205 -13.17 1.92 7.90
C LYS A 205 -11.77 2.41 8.20
N PHE A 206 -11.15 1.80 9.19
CA PHE A 206 -9.74 2.02 9.46
C PHE A 206 -8.86 1.24 8.48
N CYS A 207 -7.76 1.85 8.09
CA CYS A 207 -6.77 1.24 7.21
C CYS A 207 -5.37 1.49 7.75
N ILE A 208 -4.57 0.44 7.87
CA ILE A 208 -3.14 0.57 8.14
C ILE A 208 -2.47 0.94 6.82
N THR A 209 -1.61 1.96 6.84
CA THR A 209 -0.80 2.36 5.69
C THR A 209 0.43 1.47 5.55
N ASN A 210 1.05 1.44 4.37
CA ASN A 210 2.34 0.76 4.23
C ASN A 210 3.39 1.37 5.16
N LEU A 211 3.37 2.69 5.41
CA LEU A 211 4.26 3.33 6.39
C LEU A 211 4.07 2.75 7.79
N GLY A 212 2.81 2.65 8.24
CA GLY A 212 2.51 2.08 9.55
C GLY A 212 2.96 0.63 9.69
N ALA A 213 2.66 -0.18 8.69
CA ALA A 213 3.01 -1.59 8.69
C ALA A 213 4.53 -1.81 8.60
N ILE A 214 5.24 -1.16 7.67
CA ILE A 214 6.68 -1.34 7.48
C ILE A 214 7.51 -0.88 8.69
N LEU A 215 7.02 0.11 9.45
CA LEU A 215 7.72 0.61 10.61
C LEU A 215 7.35 -0.14 11.90
N PHE A 216 6.08 -0.42 12.12
CA PHE A 216 5.58 -0.81 13.43
C PHE A 216 4.75 -2.10 13.46
N SER A 217 4.73 -2.92 12.39
CA SER A 217 4.02 -4.21 12.47
C SER A 217 4.70 -5.16 13.46
N TYR A 218 3.90 -5.98 14.15
CA TYR A 218 4.42 -7.14 14.88
C TYR A 218 4.93 -8.23 13.93
N ASP A 219 4.36 -8.33 12.73
CA ASP A 219 4.80 -9.26 11.68
C ASP A 219 4.41 -8.72 10.30
N LEU A 220 5.41 -8.47 9.45
CA LEU A 220 5.26 -8.00 8.07
C LEU A 220 4.51 -9.00 7.18
N ASN A 221 4.53 -10.29 7.53
CA ASN A 221 3.80 -11.32 6.77
C ASN A 221 2.28 -11.17 6.86
N ASN A 222 1.75 -10.42 7.84
CA ASN A 222 0.34 -10.08 7.94
C ASN A 222 -0.15 -9.08 6.88
N PHE A 223 0.76 -8.60 6.02
CA PHE A 223 0.49 -7.56 5.02
C PHE A 223 0.95 -8.03 3.64
N ASP A 224 0.01 -8.27 2.72
CA ASP A 224 0.31 -8.81 1.39
C ASP A 224 1.32 -7.97 0.59
N SER A 225 1.27 -6.65 0.72
CA SER A 225 2.20 -5.72 0.06
C SER A 225 3.62 -5.74 0.63
N LEU A 226 3.81 -6.30 1.83
CA LEU A 226 5.06 -6.28 2.57
C LEU A 226 5.69 -7.67 2.76
N GLN A 227 5.07 -8.71 2.22
CA GLN A 227 5.66 -10.03 2.21
C GLN A 227 7.06 -9.99 1.59
N ARG A 228 8.04 -10.59 2.26
CA ARG A 228 9.46 -10.60 1.90
C ARG A 228 10.17 -9.24 1.98
N LYS A 229 9.60 -8.24 2.67
CA LYS A 229 10.29 -7.00 3.03
C LYS A 229 11.03 -7.08 4.38
N ALA A 230 10.91 -8.21 5.07
CA ALA A 230 11.65 -8.47 6.31
C ALA A 230 13.17 -8.38 6.10
N ILE A 231 13.88 -7.90 7.12
CA ILE A 231 15.34 -7.81 7.09
C ILE A 231 15.91 -9.22 7.28
N ARG A 232 16.78 -9.66 6.38
CA ARG A 232 17.49 -10.94 6.53
C ARG A 232 18.94 -10.69 6.86
N VAL A 233 19.44 -11.36 7.90
CA VAL A 233 20.86 -11.31 8.31
C VAL A 233 21.44 -12.70 8.18
N VAL A 234 22.51 -12.85 7.39
CA VAL A 234 23.20 -14.12 7.17
C VAL A 234 24.67 -13.96 7.55
N MET A 235 25.21 -14.88 8.28
CA MET A 235 26.64 -14.95 8.59
C MET A 235 27.23 -16.25 8.03
N TYR A 236 28.29 -16.13 7.23
CA TYR A 236 29.00 -17.24 6.63
C TYR A 236 30.28 -17.59 7.39
N GLN A 237 30.67 -18.86 7.41
CA GLN A 237 31.90 -19.37 8.01
C GLN A 237 33.14 -19.20 7.11
N GLY A 238 33.10 -18.25 6.17
CA GLY A 238 34.18 -18.05 5.20
C GLY A 238 33.98 -16.77 4.40
N LYS A 239 34.74 -16.68 3.30
CA LYS A 239 34.75 -15.48 2.45
C LYS A 239 33.73 -15.47 1.32
N ASN A 240 32.92 -16.51 1.20
CA ASN A 240 31.94 -16.64 0.12
C ASN A 240 30.66 -17.37 0.58
N LYS A 241 29.61 -17.31 -0.26
CA LYS A 241 28.29 -17.91 0.00
C LYS A 241 28.26 -19.44 -0.10
N VAL A 242 29.34 -20.07 -0.54
CA VAL A 242 29.46 -21.55 -0.61
C VAL A 242 29.76 -22.15 0.77
N ALA A 243 30.34 -21.34 1.65
CA ALA A 243 30.60 -21.72 3.02
C ALA A 243 29.28 -21.92 3.79
N ALA A 244 29.31 -22.84 4.77
CA ALA A 244 28.13 -23.04 5.62
C ALA A 244 27.75 -21.73 6.34
N SER A 245 26.46 -21.47 6.46
CA SER A 245 25.97 -20.35 7.28
C SER A 245 26.10 -20.71 8.76
N LYS A 246 26.68 -19.81 9.53
CA LYS A 246 26.74 -19.90 11.00
C LYS A 246 25.45 -19.36 11.62
N PHE A 247 24.80 -18.44 10.94
CA PHE A 247 23.62 -17.73 11.36
C PHE A 247 22.80 -17.34 10.13
N ASP A 248 21.49 -17.49 10.16
CA ASP A 248 20.56 -17.06 9.11
C ASP A 248 19.21 -16.76 9.77
N GLU A 249 18.88 -15.49 9.92
CA GLU A 249 17.68 -15.07 10.61
C GLU A 249 16.93 -13.99 9.83
N ILE A 250 15.60 -14.06 9.89
CA ILE A 250 14.68 -13.10 9.26
C ILE A 250 13.97 -12.35 10.36
N PHE A 251 14.12 -11.02 10.36
CA PHE A 251 13.46 -10.10 11.26
C PHE A 251 12.16 -9.64 10.63
N ALA A 252 11.07 -10.33 10.94
CA ALA A 252 9.77 -10.11 10.35
C ALA A 252 8.99 -8.95 10.97
N GLU A 253 9.44 -8.41 12.09
CA GLU A 253 8.86 -7.21 12.70
C GLU A 253 9.14 -5.95 11.88
N GLY A 254 8.37 -4.90 12.12
CA GLY A 254 8.57 -3.60 11.47
C GLY A 254 9.98 -3.03 11.68
N TYR A 255 10.47 -2.26 10.74
CA TYR A 255 11.85 -1.78 10.72
C TYR A 255 12.25 -0.97 11.95
N ALA A 256 11.33 -0.15 12.49
CA ALA A 256 11.60 0.63 13.68
C ALA A 256 11.75 -0.24 14.95
N ILE A 257 11.19 -1.45 14.93
CA ILE A 257 11.29 -2.43 16.01
C ILE A 257 12.56 -3.26 15.83
N SER A 258 12.78 -3.82 14.62
CA SER A 258 13.88 -4.74 14.32
C SER A 258 15.26 -4.07 14.27
N PHE A 259 15.32 -2.77 13.98
CA PHE A 259 16.59 -2.08 13.70
C PHE A 259 17.65 -2.28 14.78
N GLU A 260 17.31 -2.04 16.05
CA GLU A 260 18.26 -2.17 17.14
C GLU A 260 18.68 -3.63 17.40
N GLN A 261 17.78 -4.58 17.15
CA GLN A 261 18.09 -6.01 17.25
C GLN A 261 19.08 -6.41 16.17
N VAL A 262 18.86 -6.00 14.92
CA VAL A 262 19.75 -6.23 13.79
C VAL A 262 21.13 -5.63 14.06
N ILE A 263 21.19 -4.37 14.50
CA ILE A 263 22.46 -3.70 14.83
C ILE A 263 23.22 -4.47 15.92
N LYS A 264 22.54 -4.92 16.96
CA LYS A 264 23.15 -5.69 18.05
C LYS A 264 23.72 -7.03 17.55
N ILE A 265 23.00 -7.73 16.68
CA ILE A 265 23.49 -8.99 16.11
C ILE A 265 24.70 -8.75 15.23
N ILE A 266 24.70 -7.71 14.40
CA ILE A 266 25.86 -7.34 13.60
C ILE A 266 27.05 -7.03 14.53
N GLU A 267 26.84 -6.23 15.57
CA GLU A 267 27.87 -5.85 16.50
C GLU A 267 28.55 -7.04 17.20
N LEU A 268 27.76 -8.04 17.56
CA LEU A 268 28.26 -9.26 18.22
C LEU A 268 29.04 -10.20 17.27
N ASN A 269 28.82 -10.08 15.97
CA ASN A 269 29.34 -10.99 14.96
C ASN A 269 30.34 -10.32 13.98
N LEU A 270 30.63 -9.04 14.15
CA LEU A 270 31.63 -8.37 13.34
C LEU A 270 33.03 -8.97 13.61
N PRO A 271 33.88 -9.13 12.56
CA PRO A 271 35.27 -9.49 12.73
C PRO A 271 36.00 -8.50 13.62
N VAL A 272 36.78 -9.04 14.54
CA VAL A 272 37.62 -8.27 15.47
C VAL A 272 39.11 -8.44 15.06
N ASN A 273 39.80 -7.35 14.87
CA ASN A 273 41.26 -7.40 14.71
C ASN A 273 41.92 -7.31 16.07
N GLU A 274 42.75 -8.31 16.38
CA GLU A 274 43.65 -8.23 17.52
C GLU A 274 44.82 -7.30 17.19
N VAL A 275 44.87 -6.15 17.84
CA VAL A 275 46.02 -5.23 17.74
C VAL A 275 46.85 -5.40 19.00
N LEU A 276 48.12 -5.86 18.84
CA LEU A 276 49.10 -5.87 19.91
C LEU A 276 49.64 -4.44 20.09
N SER A 277 49.15 -3.73 21.08
CA SER A 277 49.72 -2.45 21.51
C SER A 277 50.33 -2.61 22.90
N ASN A 278 51.67 -2.45 22.97
CA ASN A 278 52.44 -2.32 24.21
C ASN A 278 52.02 -3.26 25.36
N THR A 279 52.02 -4.58 25.16
CA THR A 279 51.72 -5.61 26.17
C THR A 279 50.25 -5.80 26.55
N ILE A 280 49.32 -5.06 25.99
CA ILE A 280 47.90 -5.26 26.21
C ILE A 280 47.25 -5.65 24.87
N ARG A 281 46.48 -6.77 24.84
CA ARG A 281 45.64 -7.12 23.71
C ARG A 281 44.42 -6.19 23.73
N GLU A 282 44.32 -5.30 22.75
CA GLU A 282 43.10 -4.52 22.48
C GLU A 282 42.36 -5.17 21.31
N GLU A 283 41.14 -5.58 21.57
CA GLU A 283 40.20 -5.98 20.54
C GLU A 283 39.65 -4.72 19.86
N LYS A 284 40.04 -4.46 18.62
CA LYS A 284 39.57 -3.34 17.85
C LYS A 284 38.58 -3.85 16.79
N LYS A 285 37.32 -3.42 16.87
CA LYS A 285 36.31 -3.72 15.84
C LYS A 285 36.77 -3.24 14.47
N LEU A 286 36.62 -4.07 13.45
CA LEU A 286 37.08 -3.78 12.09
C LEU A 286 36.38 -2.56 11.50
N TYR A 287 35.07 -2.36 11.87
CA TYR A 287 34.26 -1.27 11.38
C TYR A 287 33.69 -0.43 12.52
N PRO A 288 33.64 0.92 12.36
CA PRO A 288 32.94 1.79 13.31
C PRO A 288 31.45 1.49 13.33
N MET A 289 30.86 1.26 14.50
CA MET A 289 29.44 0.95 14.62
C MET A 289 28.54 2.05 14.08
N ILE A 290 28.98 3.32 14.15
CA ILE A 290 28.22 4.44 13.58
C ILE A 290 28.06 4.30 12.06
N ALA A 291 29.09 3.84 11.35
CA ALA A 291 29.04 3.60 9.91
C ALA A 291 28.11 2.41 9.58
N ILE A 292 28.17 1.33 10.36
CA ILE A 292 27.28 0.19 10.18
C ILE A 292 25.81 0.62 10.37
N ARG A 293 25.51 1.37 11.42
CA ARG A 293 24.15 1.89 11.67
C ARG A 293 23.64 2.73 10.50
N GLU A 294 24.49 3.60 9.97
CA GLU A 294 24.15 4.46 8.84
C GLU A 294 23.89 3.65 7.56
N PHE A 295 24.76 2.68 7.23
CA PHE A 295 24.54 1.84 6.05
C PHE A 295 23.29 0.96 6.15
N VAL A 296 23.01 0.40 7.32
CA VAL A 296 21.79 -0.37 7.55
C VAL A 296 20.56 0.54 7.42
N ALA A 297 20.57 1.70 8.07
CA ALA A 297 19.46 2.67 7.97
C ALA A 297 19.22 3.08 6.51
N ASN A 298 20.29 3.39 5.76
CA ASN A 298 20.21 3.76 4.35
C ASN A 298 19.65 2.61 3.48
N ALA A 299 20.03 1.38 3.74
CA ALA A 299 19.50 0.22 3.04
C ALA A 299 17.99 0.04 3.29
N LEU A 300 17.50 0.34 4.49
CA LEU A 300 16.09 0.26 4.82
C LEU A 300 15.26 1.40 4.20
N ILE A 301 15.81 2.61 4.15
CA ILE A 301 15.09 3.82 3.72
C ILE A 301 15.10 3.97 2.19
N HIS A 302 16.22 3.66 1.54
CA HIS A 302 16.44 3.90 0.11
C HIS A 302 16.17 2.70 -0.79
N GLN A 303 15.44 1.69 -0.30
CA GLN A 303 14.99 0.60 -1.15
C GLN A 303 13.82 1.00 -2.04
N ASP A 304 13.70 0.34 -3.19
CA ASP A 304 12.48 0.42 -3.99
C ASP A 304 11.42 -0.54 -3.41
N PHE A 305 10.44 0.02 -2.72
CA PHE A 305 9.36 -0.74 -2.11
C PHE A 305 8.39 -1.37 -3.12
N LEU A 306 8.39 -0.92 -4.38
CA LEU A 306 7.55 -1.46 -5.45
C LEU A 306 8.10 -2.80 -6.00
N ILE A 307 9.39 -3.09 -5.82
CA ILE A 307 9.97 -4.37 -6.20
C ILE A 307 9.46 -5.45 -5.24
N SER A 308 8.65 -6.37 -5.75
CA SER A 308 8.11 -7.48 -4.97
C SER A 308 9.11 -8.64 -4.87
N GLY A 309 8.98 -9.45 -3.81
CA GLY A 309 9.72 -10.72 -3.68
C GLY A 309 11.15 -10.59 -3.15
N SER A 310 11.63 -9.39 -2.82
CA SER A 310 12.94 -9.15 -2.23
C SER A 310 12.87 -8.10 -1.11
N GLY A 311 13.79 -8.20 -0.16
CA GLY A 311 13.95 -7.29 0.97
C GLY A 311 15.41 -6.96 1.25
N PRO A 312 15.67 -6.12 2.26
CA PRO A 312 17.01 -5.79 2.69
C PRO A 312 17.74 -7.03 3.20
N MET A 313 19.00 -7.19 2.82
CA MET A 313 19.84 -8.33 3.20
C MET A 313 21.19 -7.85 3.70
N ILE A 314 21.61 -8.41 4.82
CA ILE A 314 22.91 -8.14 5.44
C ILE A 314 23.65 -9.45 5.51
N GLU A 315 24.83 -9.49 4.89
CA GLU A 315 25.67 -10.69 4.78
C GLU A 315 27.02 -10.41 5.43
N ILE A 316 27.36 -11.18 6.45
CA ILE A 316 28.60 -11.05 7.22
C ILE A 316 29.53 -12.19 6.82
N TYR A 317 30.71 -11.85 6.32
CA TYR A 317 31.78 -12.76 5.96
C TYR A 317 32.98 -12.59 6.92
N GLU A 318 33.95 -13.45 6.81
CA GLU A 318 35.18 -13.34 7.62
C GLU A 318 35.98 -12.05 7.37
N ASP A 319 35.90 -11.50 6.15
CA ASP A 319 36.71 -10.37 5.70
C ASP A 319 35.91 -9.12 5.33
N ARG A 320 34.59 -9.18 5.31
CA ARG A 320 33.74 -8.05 4.92
C ARG A 320 32.28 -8.20 5.40
N ILE A 321 31.54 -7.12 5.31
CA ILE A 321 30.08 -7.08 5.41
C ILE A 321 29.50 -6.54 4.11
N GLU A 322 28.47 -7.17 3.60
CA GLU A 322 27.68 -6.73 2.44
C GLU A 322 26.29 -6.35 2.90
N ILE A 323 25.83 -5.15 2.55
CA ILE A 323 24.50 -4.66 2.87
C ILE A 323 23.84 -4.33 1.54
N THR A 324 22.76 -5.04 1.23
CA THR A 324 22.05 -4.91 -0.04
C THR A 324 20.57 -4.60 0.19
N ASN A 325 19.99 -3.84 -0.72
CA ASN A 325 18.56 -3.57 -0.78
C ASN A 325 18.06 -3.65 -2.22
N PRO A 326 16.75 -3.95 -2.43
CA PRO A 326 16.18 -3.92 -3.77
C PRO A 326 16.10 -2.48 -4.29
N GLY A 327 16.43 -2.29 -5.55
CA GLY A 327 16.37 -1.00 -6.25
C GLY A 327 17.62 -0.69 -7.05
N VAL A 328 17.58 0.43 -7.75
CA VAL A 328 18.71 0.98 -8.49
C VAL A 328 19.00 2.39 -7.95
N PRO A 329 20.25 2.85 -7.95
CA PRO A 329 20.55 4.23 -7.60
C PRO A 329 19.78 5.21 -8.47
N LEU A 330 19.22 6.24 -7.86
CA LEU A 330 18.70 7.38 -8.59
C LEU A 330 19.90 8.13 -9.16
N ILE A 331 20.12 7.98 -10.47
CA ILE A 331 21.18 8.69 -11.20
C ILE A 331 20.59 9.97 -11.79
#